data_565f789b38e5927beee5f6c1439ed7f5
#
_entry.id   565f789b38e5927beee5f6c1439ed7f5
#
_cell.length_a   1.000
_cell.length_b   1.000
_cell.length_c   1.000
_cell.angle_alpha   90.00
_cell.angle_beta   90.00
_cell.angle_gamma   90.00
#
_symmetry.space_group_name_H-M   'P 1'
#
loop_
_entity.id
_entity.type
_entity.pdbx_description
1 polymer ?
#
loop_
_entity_poly.entity_id
_entity_poly.type
_entity_poly.pdbx_seq_one_letter_code
_entity_poly.pdbx_strand_id
1 'polypeptide(L)'
;MSNRDQPLLVANSNYHVGQQIAVRVAEEQGYFREEGFSNYEYEFRGLIPGPLEAEGLAAAVKDHGLDIVTAVNIDSIISQRARGADLYLVAGWRYESNPDLKWYTRKDIRELSQLRGCKIGVREPGDLMQYSLSKALRATGLDPEKDVSWIYDPAFAYRSNPAHVEMLKSGKVDMVSSAPPFSEQLAEEGYSMVLDPKTNRSRGRLGKVIIATKQTIEERENELSAFLRAIIRSFWFMRDPDHFEYLSNLELKLREVSHSDEERVVQLLSSPAKVEGWTLPIDLAVSRTDVTETVQEMVRLKQLDRPIDPEDVVRDARAIAAYHEISGRPELLPALQKAQAAVRKWGF
;
A
#
# COMPACT_ATOMS: atom_id res chain seq x y z
N MET A 1 -4.21 -28.90 -23.86
CA MET A 1 -3.38 -27.71 -24.03
C MET A 1 -2.71 -27.48 -22.70
N SER A 2 -1.40 -27.37 -22.65
CA SER A 2 -0.73 -27.10 -21.38
C SER A 2 -1.07 -25.66 -20.95
N ASN A 3 -1.27 -25.44 -19.66
CA ASN A 3 -1.62 -24.12 -19.08
C ASN A 3 -0.55 -23.05 -19.38
N ARG A 4 0.60 -23.46 -19.91
CA ARG A 4 1.74 -22.59 -20.27
C ARG A 4 1.53 -21.75 -21.53
N ASP A 5 0.56 -22.11 -22.37
CA ASP A 5 0.30 -21.39 -23.62
C ASP A 5 -0.68 -20.20 -23.43
N GLN A 6 -1.35 -20.14 -22.28
CA GLN A 6 -2.24 -19.02 -21.96
C GLN A 6 -1.47 -17.86 -21.33
N PRO A 7 -1.86 -16.61 -21.61
CA PRO A 7 -1.26 -15.45 -20.95
C PRO A 7 -1.48 -15.51 -19.43
N LEU A 8 -0.52 -14.99 -18.66
CA LEU A 8 -0.75 -14.72 -17.25
C LEU A 8 -1.71 -13.54 -17.09
N LEU A 9 -2.75 -13.72 -16.30
CA LEU A 9 -3.69 -12.65 -15.98
C LEU A 9 -3.21 -11.89 -14.74
N VAL A 10 -2.80 -10.66 -14.95
CA VAL A 10 -2.29 -9.77 -13.92
C VAL A 10 -3.28 -8.65 -13.67
N ALA A 11 -3.61 -8.38 -12.42
CA ALA A 11 -4.48 -7.28 -12.06
C ALA A 11 -3.90 -6.40 -10.96
N ASN A 12 -4.42 -5.18 -10.86
CA ASN A 12 -4.19 -4.30 -9.71
C ASN A 12 -5.44 -4.30 -8.81
N SER A 13 -5.25 -4.48 -7.51
CA SER A 13 -6.36 -4.53 -6.56
C SER A 13 -6.96 -3.16 -6.23
N ASN A 14 -6.34 -2.07 -6.71
CA ASN A 14 -6.70 -0.73 -6.27
C ASN A 14 -6.93 0.21 -7.46
N TYR A 15 -7.98 1.04 -7.35
CA TYR A 15 -8.29 2.08 -8.35
C TYR A 15 -7.29 3.25 -8.35
N HIS A 16 -6.55 3.45 -7.25
CA HIS A 16 -5.62 4.57 -7.17
C HIS A 16 -4.54 4.44 -8.24
N VAL A 17 -4.49 5.42 -9.10
CA VAL A 17 -3.50 5.52 -10.20
C VAL A 17 -2.08 5.34 -9.68
N GLY A 18 -1.74 5.94 -8.54
CA GLY A 18 -0.44 5.78 -7.91
C GLY A 18 -0.04 4.33 -7.61
N GLN A 19 -1.00 3.42 -7.42
CA GLN A 19 -0.73 1.99 -7.21
C GLN A 19 -0.46 1.25 -8.54
N GLN A 20 -0.78 1.85 -9.69
CA GLN A 20 -0.63 1.26 -11.02
C GLN A 20 0.65 1.71 -11.71
N ILE A 21 1.25 2.82 -11.27
CA ILE A 21 2.38 3.48 -11.93
C ILE A 21 3.55 2.51 -12.15
N ALA A 22 3.90 1.68 -11.17
CA ALA A 22 5.04 0.78 -11.30
C ALA A 22 4.88 -0.25 -12.43
N VAL A 23 3.68 -0.76 -12.64
CA VAL A 23 3.40 -1.68 -13.75
C VAL A 23 3.45 -0.93 -15.07
N ARG A 24 2.92 0.30 -15.13
CA ARG A 24 2.99 1.15 -16.33
C ARG A 24 4.43 1.54 -16.67
N VAL A 25 5.25 1.83 -15.68
CA VAL A 25 6.69 2.05 -15.89
C VAL A 25 7.34 0.80 -16.48
N ALA A 26 7.03 -0.40 -15.96
CA ALA A 26 7.58 -1.64 -16.53
C ALA A 26 7.20 -1.84 -18.00
N GLU A 27 5.98 -1.48 -18.38
CA GLU A 27 5.51 -1.56 -19.77
C GLU A 27 6.17 -0.49 -20.65
N GLU A 28 6.06 0.79 -20.27
CA GLU A 28 6.55 1.91 -21.11
C GLU A 28 8.08 1.91 -21.25
N GLN A 29 8.82 1.51 -20.20
CA GLN A 29 10.26 1.34 -20.25
C GLN A 29 10.72 0.02 -20.90
N GLY A 30 9.79 -0.87 -21.24
CA GLY A 30 10.08 -2.15 -21.88
C GLY A 30 10.67 -3.22 -20.95
N TYR A 31 10.63 -3.02 -19.63
CA TYR A 31 11.23 -3.93 -18.66
C TYR A 31 10.61 -5.32 -18.69
N PHE A 32 9.30 -5.43 -18.89
CA PHE A 32 8.65 -6.74 -19.05
C PHE A 32 9.26 -7.53 -20.20
N ARG A 33 9.41 -6.91 -21.37
CA ARG A 33 9.99 -7.56 -22.56
C ARG A 33 11.46 -7.94 -22.33
N GLU A 34 12.26 -7.05 -21.75
CA GLU A 34 13.68 -7.27 -21.50
C GLU A 34 13.91 -8.40 -20.49
N GLU A 35 13.04 -8.56 -19.52
CA GLU A 35 13.08 -9.63 -18.52
C GLU A 35 12.40 -10.94 -19.00
N GLY A 36 11.83 -10.95 -20.20
CA GLY A 36 11.18 -12.14 -20.77
C GLY A 36 9.74 -12.35 -20.33
N PHE A 37 9.10 -11.34 -19.72
CA PHE A 37 7.69 -11.35 -19.38
C PHE A 37 6.87 -10.77 -20.54
N SER A 38 6.45 -11.63 -21.48
CA SER A 38 5.82 -11.18 -22.73
C SER A 38 4.44 -11.80 -22.98
N ASN A 39 4.09 -12.90 -22.30
CA ASN A 39 2.82 -13.57 -22.45
C ASN A 39 1.92 -13.29 -21.25
N TYR A 40 1.34 -12.07 -21.19
CA TYR A 40 0.47 -11.65 -20.10
C TYR A 40 -0.65 -10.74 -20.61
N GLU A 41 -1.73 -10.68 -19.86
CA GLU A 41 -2.78 -9.69 -19.97
C GLU A 41 -2.85 -8.91 -18.64
N TYR A 42 -2.89 -7.58 -18.71
CA TYR A 42 -2.93 -6.73 -17.54
C TYR A 42 -4.25 -5.95 -17.47
N GLU A 43 -4.98 -6.17 -16.40
CA GLU A 43 -6.20 -5.43 -16.10
C GLU A 43 -5.90 -4.24 -15.16
N PHE A 44 -5.91 -3.04 -15.74
CA PHE A 44 -5.61 -1.79 -15.03
C PHE A 44 -6.76 -1.23 -14.22
N ARG A 45 -7.98 -1.56 -14.59
CA ARG A 45 -9.15 -1.18 -13.82
C ARG A 45 -9.28 -2.21 -12.74
N GLY A 46 -9.02 -1.80 -11.49
CA GLY A 46 -9.17 -2.73 -10.38
C GLY A 46 -10.43 -3.56 -10.59
N LEU A 47 -10.25 -4.85 -10.92
CA LEU A 47 -11.33 -5.79 -11.21
C LEU A 47 -12.31 -5.94 -10.05
N ILE A 48 -11.98 -5.31 -8.95
CA ILE A 48 -12.67 -5.47 -7.69
C ILE A 48 -13.23 -4.11 -7.29
N PRO A 49 -14.54 -3.89 -7.51
CA PRO A 49 -15.20 -2.68 -7.11
C PRO A 49 -15.10 -2.50 -5.59
N GLY A 50 -14.50 -1.40 -5.16
CA GLY A 50 -14.30 -1.09 -3.76
C GLY A 50 -12.97 -1.61 -3.20
N PRO A 51 -12.67 -1.30 -1.94
CA PRO A 51 -11.58 -1.96 -1.23
C PRO A 51 -11.86 -3.45 -1.29
N LEU A 52 -10.84 -4.23 -1.64
CA LEU A 52 -10.89 -5.68 -1.50
C LEU A 52 -11.15 -5.97 -0.04
N GLU A 53 -12.41 -6.05 0.29
CA GLU A 53 -12.79 -6.61 1.57
C GLU A 53 -12.16 -7.97 1.66
N ALA A 54 -11.60 -8.28 2.81
CA ALA A 54 -10.91 -9.54 3.02
C ALA A 54 -11.73 -10.76 2.56
N GLU A 55 -13.05 -10.60 2.44
CA GLU A 55 -13.98 -11.64 2.01
C GLU A 55 -14.04 -11.86 0.49
N GLY A 56 -13.80 -10.83 -0.32
CA GLY A 56 -13.95 -10.89 -1.78
C GLY A 56 -12.70 -11.29 -2.57
N LEU A 57 -11.49 -11.19 -2.00
CA LEU A 57 -10.24 -11.35 -2.74
C LEU A 57 -10.12 -12.72 -3.43
N ALA A 58 -10.30 -13.82 -2.70
CA ALA A 58 -10.16 -15.16 -3.27
C ALA A 58 -11.25 -15.47 -4.30
N ALA A 59 -12.48 -15.02 -4.07
CA ALA A 59 -13.57 -15.15 -5.02
C ALA A 59 -13.24 -14.40 -6.32
N ALA A 60 -12.81 -13.15 -6.24
CA ALA A 60 -12.47 -12.35 -7.40
C ALA A 60 -11.29 -12.94 -8.19
N VAL A 61 -10.22 -13.39 -7.50
CA VAL A 61 -9.10 -14.07 -8.16
C VAL A 61 -9.58 -15.29 -8.94
N LYS A 62 -10.45 -16.08 -8.34
CA LYS A 62 -11.01 -17.28 -8.97
C LYS A 62 -11.95 -16.95 -10.13
N ASP A 63 -12.89 -16.02 -9.92
CA ASP A 63 -13.95 -15.71 -10.90
C ASP A 63 -13.38 -15.03 -12.14
N HIS A 64 -12.28 -14.28 -12.00
CA HIS A 64 -11.59 -13.62 -13.11
C HIS A 64 -10.35 -14.40 -13.59
N GLY A 65 -10.05 -15.54 -13.01
CA GLY A 65 -8.91 -16.39 -13.42
C GLY A 65 -7.55 -15.70 -13.21
N LEU A 66 -7.41 -14.84 -12.20
CA LEU A 66 -6.19 -14.06 -12.01
C LEU A 66 -5.05 -14.92 -11.49
N ASP A 67 -3.86 -14.70 -12.04
CA ASP A 67 -2.61 -15.35 -11.65
C ASP A 67 -1.83 -14.53 -10.62
N ILE A 68 -1.73 -13.21 -10.86
CA ILE A 68 -0.97 -12.26 -10.04
C ILE A 68 -1.85 -11.05 -9.75
N VAL A 69 -1.86 -10.60 -8.50
CA VAL A 69 -2.53 -9.33 -8.12
C VAL A 69 -1.55 -8.43 -7.37
N THR A 70 -1.40 -7.20 -7.86
CA THR A 70 -0.53 -6.18 -7.25
C THR A 70 -1.30 -5.27 -6.30
N ALA A 71 -0.59 -4.61 -5.40
CA ALA A 71 -1.14 -3.61 -4.47
C ALA A 71 -2.25 -4.12 -3.53
N VAL A 72 -2.27 -5.40 -3.21
CA VAL A 72 -3.20 -6.03 -2.26
C VAL A 72 -2.88 -5.56 -0.84
N ASN A 73 -3.91 -5.33 -0.02
CA ASN A 73 -3.72 -5.11 1.41
C ASN A 73 -3.17 -6.37 2.08
N ILE A 74 -2.17 -6.22 2.95
CA ILE A 74 -1.55 -7.35 3.62
C ILE A 74 -2.50 -8.09 4.56
N ASP A 75 -3.41 -7.40 5.23
CA ASP A 75 -4.47 -7.96 6.07
C ASP A 75 -5.45 -8.82 5.26
N SER A 76 -5.78 -8.38 4.04
CA SER A 76 -6.66 -9.14 3.15
C SER A 76 -6.07 -10.51 2.80
N ILE A 77 -4.80 -10.59 2.39
CA ILE A 77 -4.19 -11.88 2.07
C ILE A 77 -4.02 -12.76 3.31
N ILE A 78 -3.66 -12.20 4.46
CA ILE A 78 -3.59 -12.93 5.72
C ILE A 78 -4.95 -13.57 6.06
N SER A 79 -6.03 -12.80 5.96
CA SER A 79 -7.39 -13.30 6.19
C SER A 79 -7.77 -14.43 5.23
N GLN A 80 -7.45 -14.30 3.93
CA GLN A 80 -7.73 -15.35 2.94
C GLN A 80 -6.92 -16.63 3.21
N ARG A 81 -5.65 -16.50 3.59
CA ARG A 81 -4.82 -17.65 3.96
C ARG A 81 -5.35 -18.36 5.21
N ALA A 82 -5.78 -17.60 6.21
CA ALA A 82 -6.40 -18.18 7.42
C ALA A 82 -7.68 -18.99 7.12
N ARG A 83 -8.38 -18.63 6.03
CA ARG A 83 -9.57 -19.36 5.52
C ARG A 83 -9.23 -20.48 4.54
N GLY A 84 -7.94 -20.74 4.28
CA GLY A 84 -7.47 -21.84 3.43
C GLY A 84 -7.41 -21.53 1.92
N ALA A 85 -7.48 -20.25 1.52
CA ALA A 85 -7.34 -19.89 0.10
C ALA A 85 -5.93 -20.21 -0.43
N ASP A 86 -5.82 -20.73 -1.65
CA ASP A 86 -4.56 -21.04 -2.32
C ASP A 86 -3.93 -19.81 -2.99
N LEU A 87 -3.82 -18.74 -2.22
CA LEU A 87 -3.20 -17.47 -2.57
C LEU A 87 -2.05 -17.19 -1.62
N TYR A 88 -0.93 -16.69 -2.12
CA TYR A 88 0.25 -16.44 -1.31
C TYR A 88 0.81 -15.05 -1.57
N LEU A 89 1.35 -14.43 -0.54
CA LEU A 89 2.12 -13.22 -0.61
C LEU A 89 3.50 -13.56 -1.18
N VAL A 90 3.80 -13.06 -2.38
CA VAL A 90 5.05 -13.38 -3.09
C VAL A 90 6.06 -12.24 -3.08
N ALA A 91 5.62 -11.00 -2.82
CA ALA A 91 6.52 -9.85 -2.78
C ALA A 91 5.89 -8.67 -2.04
N GLY A 92 6.72 -7.78 -1.49
CA GLY A 92 6.31 -6.49 -0.98
C GLY A 92 6.00 -5.52 -2.12
N TRP A 93 5.02 -4.64 -1.93
CA TRP A 93 4.68 -3.60 -2.89
C TRP A 93 4.93 -2.20 -2.34
N ARG A 94 4.43 -1.90 -1.14
CA ARG A 94 4.55 -0.58 -0.55
C ARG A 94 4.52 -0.62 0.96
N TYR A 95 5.40 0.17 1.57
CA TYR A 95 5.32 0.50 2.99
C TYR A 95 4.32 1.62 3.23
N GLU A 96 3.67 1.57 4.38
CA GLU A 96 2.66 2.54 4.77
C GLU A 96 3.25 3.67 5.60
N SER A 97 4.14 4.41 5.00
CA SER A 97 4.52 5.72 5.46
C SER A 97 4.03 6.73 4.43
N ASN A 98 2.87 7.32 4.65
CA ASN A 98 2.46 8.46 3.86
C ASN A 98 2.93 9.73 4.58
N PRO A 99 4.02 10.38 4.14
CA PRO A 99 4.56 11.56 4.79
C PRO A 99 3.63 12.77 4.74
N ASP A 100 2.59 12.72 3.90
CA ASP A 100 1.60 13.79 3.79
C ASP A 100 0.37 13.53 4.65
N LEU A 101 0.27 12.33 5.24
CA LEU A 101 -0.81 12.00 6.14
C LEU A 101 -0.52 12.51 7.54
N LYS A 102 -1.34 13.44 7.99
CA LYS A 102 -1.24 14.04 9.31
C LYS A 102 -2.48 13.73 10.13
N TRP A 103 -2.32 13.67 11.44
CA TRP A 103 -3.43 13.48 12.36
C TRP A 103 -3.76 14.78 13.05
N TYR A 104 -5.00 15.23 12.89
CA TYR A 104 -5.52 16.47 13.44
C TYR A 104 -6.57 16.20 14.50
N THR A 105 -6.48 16.97 15.57
CA THR A 105 -7.44 16.99 16.68
C THR A 105 -8.14 18.32 16.77
N ARG A 106 -9.23 18.37 17.56
CA ARG A 106 -9.78 19.68 17.98
C ARG A 106 -8.70 20.55 18.63
N LYS A 107 -8.98 21.86 18.66
CA LYS A 107 -7.98 22.90 18.99
C LYS A 107 -7.44 22.87 20.43
N ASP A 108 -8.16 22.23 21.35
CA ASP A 108 -7.79 22.10 22.76
C ASP A 108 -6.89 20.88 23.07
N ILE A 109 -6.75 19.94 22.13
CA ILE A 109 -5.89 18.77 22.25
C ILE A 109 -4.59 19.02 21.48
N ARG A 110 -3.46 18.94 22.17
CA ARG A 110 -2.13 19.30 21.63
C ARG A 110 -1.17 18.13 21.46
N GLU A 111 -1.47 17.00 22.13
CA GLU A 111 -0.61 15.81 22.11
C GLU A 111 -1.42 14.52 22.27
N LEU A 112 -0.85 13.41 21.86
CA LEU A 112 -1.52 12.10 21.86
C LEU A 112 -1.92 11.65 23.27
N SER A 113 -1.16 12.01 24.31
CA SER A 113 -1.44 11.66 25.71
C SER A 113 -2.78 12.22 26.22
N GLN A 114 -3.30 13.28 25.59
CA GLN A 114 -4.58 13.93 25.93
C GLN A 114 -5.81 13.27 25.29
N LEU A 115 -5.62 12.22 24.50
CA LEU A 115 -6.72 11.56 23.75
C LEU A 115 -7.59 10.62 24.60
N ARG A 116 -7.36 10.52 25.91
CA ARG A 116 -8.22 9.70 26.78
C ARG A 116 -9.67 10.16 26.71
N GLY A 117 -10.57 9.22 26.39
CA GLY A 117 -12.01 9.47 26.22
C GLY A 117 -12.40 10.10 24.88
N CYS A 118 -11.46 10.37 24.00
CA CYS A 118 -11.72 10.99 22.70
C CYS A 118 -12.26 10.01 21.66
N LYS A 119 -13.03 10.55 20.71
CA LYS A 119 -13.57 9.85 19.54
C LYS A 119 -12.64 10.02 18.35
N ILE A 120 -12.19 8.92 17.77
CA ILE A 120 -11.25 8.92 16.65
C ILE A 120 -11.91 8.33 15.42
N GLY A 121 -11.93 9.08 14.32
CA GLY A 121 -12.52 8.65 13.06
C GLY A 121 -11.58 7.77 12.25
N VAL A 122 -12.05 6.57 11.88
CA VAL A 122 -11.38 5.62 10.99
C VAL A 122 -12.41 4.92 10.10
N ARG A 123 -11.98 4.37 8.97
CA ARG A 123 -12.87 3.78 7.98
C ARG A 123 -13.62 2.55 8.50
N GLU A 124 -12.89 1.61 9.05
CA GLU A 124 -13.39 0.31 9.49
C GLU A 124 -12.50 -0.30 10.58
N PRO A 125 -12.99 -1.29 11.33
CA PRO A 125 -12.17 -2.00 12.32
C PRO A 125 -10.95 -2.64 11.67
N GLY A 126 -9.76 -2.38 12.25
CA GLY A 126 -8.50 -2.94 11.78
C GLY A 126 -7.95 -2.29 10.52
N ASP A 127 -8.54 -1.18 10.10
CA ASP A 127 -7.92 -0.42 9.04
C ASP A 127 -6.52 0.04 9.49
N LEU A 128 -5.67 0.23 8.53
CA LEU A 128 -4.28 0.56 8.72
C LEU A 128 -4.05 1.85 9.49
N MET A 129 -4.99 2.80 9.39
CA MET A 129 -4.95 4.05 10.13
C MET A 129 -5.18 3.80 11.61
N GLN A 130 -6.13 2.93 11.95
CA GLN A 130 -6.35 2.46 13.31
C GLN A 130 -5.09 1.77 13.86
N TYR A 131 -4.47 0.89 13.07
CA TYR A 131 -3.24 0.21 13.47
C TYR A 131 -2.11 1.19 13.79
N SER A 132 -1.80 2.10 12.86
CA SER A 132 -0.70 3.06 12.98
C SER A 132 -0.89 3.96 14.20
N LEU A 133 -2.11 4.46 14.39
CA LEU A 133 -2.42 5.32 15.54
C LEU A 133 -2.43 4.52 16.84
N SER A 134 -2.93 3.28 16.85
CA SER A 134 -2.91 2.42 18.04
C SER A 134 -1.48 2.19 18.55
N LYS A 135 -0.52 2.01 17.63
CA LYS A 135 0.91 1.89 17.99
C LYS A 135 1.43 3.18 18.65
N ALA A 136 1.07 4.34 18.08
CA ALA A 136 1.47 5.64 18.63
C ALA A 136 0.81 5.91 20.00
N LEU A 137 -0.47 5.58 20.19
CA LEU A 137 -1.17 5.72 21.47
C LEU A 137 -0.51 4.87 22.57
N ARG A 138 -0.18 3.61 22.29
CA ARG A 138 0.52 2.75 23.26
C ARG A 138 1.87 3.32 23.67
N ALA A 139 2.59 3.95 22.74
CA ALA A 139 3.87 4.60 23.06
C ALA A 139 3.71 5.77 24.04
N THR A 140 2.51 6.36 24.15
CA THR A 140 2.18 7.42 25.13
C THR A 140 1.52 6.88 26.41
N GLY A 141 1.40 5.56 26.54
CA GLY A 141 0.78 4.92 27.71
C GLY A 141 -0.75 4.83 27.65
N LEU A 142 -1.36 5.13 26.51
CA LEU A 142 -2.80 4.92 26.30
C LEU A 142 -3.10 3.53 25.75
N ASP A 143 -4.16 2.90 26.25
CA ASP A 143 -4.72 1.67 25.71
C ASP A 143 -5.74 2.03 24.60
N PRO A 144 -5.44 1.80 23.31
CA PRO A 144 -6.34 2.17 22.22
C PRO A 144 -7.67 1.43 22.21
N GLU A 145 -7.83 0.39 23.04
CA GLU A 145 -9.06 -0.38 23.14
C GLU A 145 -9.96 0.09 24.30
N LYS A 146 -9.40 0.80 25.28
CA LYS A 146 -10.11 1.25 26.47
C LYS A 146 -10.14 2.76 26.63
N ASP A 147 -9.05 3.44 26.21
CA ASP A 147 -8.86 4.84 26.50
C ASP A 147 -9.41 5.76 25.41
N VAL A 148 -9.74 5.24 24.22
CA VAL A 148 -10.33 6.00 23.12
C VAL A 148 -11.56 5.29 22.55
N SER A 149 -12.40 6.03 21.82
CA SER A 149 -13.57 5.50 21.12
C SER A 149 -13.37 5.58 19.62
N TRP A 150 -13.32 4.44 18.94
CA TRP A 150 -13.24 4.39 17.49
C TRP A 150 -14.60 4.62 16.85
N ILE A 151 -14.67 5.58 15.93
CA ILE A 151 -15.86 5.86 15.11
C ILE A 151 -15.58 5.38 13.70
N TYR A 152 -16.32 4.37 13.28
CA TYR A 152 -16.18 3.75 11.98
C TYR A 152 -17.17 4.36 10.99
N ASP A 153 -16.64 4.94 9.90
CA ASP A 153 -17.46 5.53 8.85
C ASP A 153 -16.69 5.43 7.52
N PRO A 154 -17.30 4.86 6.46
CA PRO A 154 -16.69 4.79 5.13
C PRO A 154 -16.19 6.12 4.58
N ALA A 155 -16.73 7.25 5.05
CA ALA A 155 -16.25 8.58 4.68
C ALA A 155 -14.78 8.83 5.05
N PHE A 156 -14.24 8.09 6.03
CA PHE A 156 -12.81 8.15 6.38
C PHE A 156 -11.92 7.34 5.44
N ALA A 157 -12.47 6.59 4.49
CA ALA A 157 -11.70 5.84 3.49
C ALA A 157 -10.86 6.77 2.60
N TYR A 158 -11.40 7.94 2.31
CA TYR A 158 -10.78 8.93 1.44
C TYR A 158 -10.25 10.09 2.28
N ARG A 159 -8.96 10.10 2.54
CA ARG A 159 -8.25 11.14 3.33
C ARG A 159 -8.35 12.53 2.74
N SER A 160 -8.80 12.62 1.51
CA SER A 160 -9.11 13.80 0.74
C SER A 160 -10.62 14.09 0.66
N ASN A 161 -11.46 13.37 1.41
CA ASN A 161 -12.88 13.63 1.46
C ASN A 161 -13.19 14.78 2.44
N PRO A 162 -13.87 15.86 2.04
CA PRO A 162 -14.25 16.94 2.94
C PRO A 162 -15.12 16.46 4.12
N ALA A 163 -15.83 15.33 3.98
CA ALA A 163 -16.70 14.83 5.02
C ALA A 163 -15.98 14.55 6.35
N HIS A 164 -14.73 14.05 6.33
CA HIS A 164 -13.99 13.80 7.58
C HIS A 164 -13.59 15.10 8.29
N VAL A 165 -13.31 16.16 7.53
CA VAL A 165 -13.03 17.50 8.09
C VAL A 165 -14.29 18.06 8.78
N GLU A 166 -15.44 17.91 8.15
CA GLU A 166 -16.72 18.31 8.72
C GLU A 166 -17.08 17.52 9.98
N MET A 167 -16.75 16.23 10.03
CA MET A 167 -16.94 15.42 11.24
C MET A 167 -16.09 15.91 12.41
N LEU A 168 -14.84 16.36 12.15
CA LEU A 168 -13.99 16.98 13.15
C LEU A 168 -14.54 18.36 13.57
N LYS A 169 -14.93 19.19 12.61
CA LYS A 169 -15.46 20.55 12.86
C LYS A 169 -16.77 20.54 13.63
N SER A 170 -17.65 19.61 13.35
CA SER A 170 -18.92 19.44 14.05
C SER A 170 -18.81 18.77 15.43
N GLY A 171 -17.62 18.25 15.80
CA GLY A 171 -17.43 17.50 17.04
C GLY A 171 -18.01 16.08 17.03
N LYS A 172 -18.39 15.55 15.87
CA LYS A 172 -18.79 14.15 15.73
C LYS A 172 -17.62 13.22 16.10
N VAL A 173 -16.40 13.65 15.75
CA VAL A 173 -15.15 13.04 16.19
C VAL A 173 -14.20 14.10 16.75
N ASP A 174 -13.24 13.69 17.57
CA ASP A 174 -12.23 14.56 18.18
C ASP A 174 -10.90 14.53 17.41
N MET A 175 -10.71 13.51 16.55
CA MET A 175 -9.48 13.32 15.79
C MET A 175 -9.77 12.64 14.45
N VAL A 176 -9.08 13.10 13.41
CA VAL A 176 -9.11 12.54 12.06
C VAL A 176 -7.72 12.51 11.43
N SER A 177 -7.50 11.59 10.50
CA SER A 177 -6.35 11.69 9.59
C SER A 177 -6.70 12.55 8.38
N SER A 178 -5.78 13.37 7.91
CA SER A 178 -6.00 14.25 6.77
C SER A 178 -4.74 14.41 5.92
N ALA A 179 -4.93 14.58 4.62
CA ALA A 179 -3.91 14.88 3.64
C ALA A 179 -4.22 16.23 2.94
N PRO A 180 -3.27 16.84 2.24
CA PRO A 180 -3.55 18.04 1.44
C PRO A 180 -4.72 17.83 0.46
N PRO A 181 -5.53 18.88 0.24
CA PRO A 181 -5.42 20.24 0.76
C PRO A 181 -6.08 20.41 2.14
N PHE A 182 -6.83 19.42 2.62
CA PHE A 182 -7.61 19.52 3.86
C PHE A 182 -6.74 19.56 5.11
N SER A 183 -5.56 18.93 5.10
CA SER A 183 -4.59 19.06 6.18
C SER A 183 -4.08 20.49 6.34
N GLU A 184 -3.90 21.21 5.23
CA GLU A 184 -3.49 22.62 5.22
C GLU A 184 -4.62 23.50 5.73
N GLN A 185 -5.84 23.27 5.26
CA GLN A 185 -7.03 23.97 5.75
C GLN A 185 -7.21 23.80 7.26
N LEU A 186 -7.08 22.59 7.79
CA LEU A 186 -7.17 22.36 9.24
C LEU A 186 -6.08 23.11 10.02
N ALA A 187 -4.85 23.14 9.50
CA ALA A 187 -3.75 23.87 10.11
C ALA A 187 -4.01 25.38 10.12
N GLU A 188 -4.48 25.97 9.02
CA GLU A 188 -4.83 27.38 8.89
C GLU A 188 -5.98 27.79 9.83
N GLU A 189 -6.95 26.91 9.99
CA GLU A 189 -8.07 27.10 10.92
C GLU A 189 -7.70 26.89 12.40
N GLY A 190 -6.44 26.49 12.68
CA GLY A 190 -5.89 26.34 14.02
C GLY A 190 -6.21 25.01 14.71
N TYR A 191 -6.57 23.97 13.97
CA TYR A 191 -6.65 22.61 14.49
C TYR A 191 -5.26 22.08 14.82
N SER A 192 -5.16 21.24 15.86
CA SER A 192 -3.86 20.79 16.37
C SER A 192 -3.40 19.53 15.61
N MET A 193 -2.22 19.60 15.01
CA MET A 193 -1.56 18.42 14.48
C MET A 193 -0.81 17.71 15.61
N VAL A 194 -1.26 16.50 15.97
CA VAL A 194 -0.70 15.73 17.10
C VAL A 194 0.22 14.59 16.67
N LEU A 195 0.18 14.20 15.40
CA LEU A 195 1.08 13.21 14.85
C LEU A 195 1.41 13.59 13.40
N ASP A 196 2.69 13.89 13.18
CA ASP A 196 3.25 14.10 11.84
C ASP A 196 4.15 12.91 11.47
N PRO A 197 3.84 12.15 10.42
CA PRO A 197 4.68 11.05 9.96
C PRO A 197 6.10 11.48 9.57
N LYS A 198 6.31 12.75 9.19
CA LYS A 198 7.65 13.28 8.87
C LYS A 198 8.56 13.33 10.10
N THR A 199 8.00 13.52 11.28
CA THR A 199 8.74 13.51 12.54
C THR A 199 8.86 12.10 13.12
N ASN A 200 7.88 11.26 12.84
CA ASN A 200 7.91 9.84 13.21
C ASN A 200 8.47 9.02 12.04
N ARG A 201 9.79 9.11 11.83
CA ARG A 201 10.55 8.54 10.71
C ARG A 201 10.61 7.01 10.70
N SER A 202 9.58 6.33 11.11
CA SER A 202 9.48 4.89 10.87
C SER A 202 9.12 4.65 9.41
N ARG A 203 9.82 3.71 8.78
CA ARG A 203 9.52 3.18 7.44
C ARG A 203 8.04 2.84 7.25
N GLY A 204 7.26 2.83 8.32
CA GLY A 204 5.95 2.23 8.33
C GLY A 204 6.05 0.71 8.26
N ARG A 205 4.91 0.06 8.33
CA ARG A 205 4.74 -1.38 8.12
C ARG A 205 4.54 -1.64 6.63
N LEU A 206 4.93 -2.82 6.15
CA LEU A 206 4.52 -3.29 4.83
C LEU A 206 2.99 -3.38 4.77
N GLY A 207 2.36 -2.57 3.94
CA GLY A 207 0.91 -2.46 3.87
C GLY A 207 0.31 -2.99 2.58
N LYS A 208 1.05 -2.86 1.49
CA LYS A 208 0.67 -3.37 0.18
C LYS A 208 1.65 -4.43 -0.28
N VAL A 209 1.12 -5.47 -0.93
CA VAL A 209 1.89 -6.64 -1.35
C VAL A 209 1.49 -7.10 -2.76
N ILE A 210 2.31 -7.95 -3.34
CA ILE A 210 1.98 -8.74 -4.53
C ILE A 210 1.59 -10.13 -4.06
N ILE A 211 0.49 -10.63 -4.59
CA ILE A 211 0.05 -12.01 -4.36
C ILE A 211 0.04 -12.79 -5.68
N ALA A 212 0.19 -14.10 -5.56
CA ALA A 212 0.00 -15.03 -6.66
C ALA A 212 -0.76 -16.29 -6.20
N THR A 213 -1.40 -16.96 -7.16
CA THR A 213 -2.02 -18.26 -6.89
C THR A 213 -0.94 -19.32 -6.65
N LYS A 214 -1.30 -20.37 -5.91
CA LYS A 214 -0.42 -21.54 -5.75
C LYS A 214 0.02 -22.10 -7.08
N GLN A 215 -0.92 -22.21 -8.02
CA GLN A 215 -0.66 -22.70 -9.36
C GLN A 215 0.38 -21.86 -10.10
N THR A 216 0.27 -20.54 -10.07
CA THR A 216 1.26 -19.64 -10.70
C THR A 216 2.65 -19.82 -10.10
N ILE A 217 2.74 -19.97 -8.78
CA ILE A 217 4.02 -20.17 -8.07
C ILE A 217 4.69 -21.47 -8.48
N GLU A 218 3.91 -22.56 -8.61
CA GLU A 218 4.43 -23.92 -8.87
C GLU A 218 4.63 -24.23 -10.37
N GLU A 219 3.75 -23.72 -11.25
CA GLU A 219 3.73 -24.08 -12.68
C GLU A 219 4.28 -22.99 -13.61
N ARG A 220 4.25 -21.71 -13.17
CA ARG A 220 4.62 -20.52 -13.94
C ARG A 220 5.80 -19.75 -13.33
N GLU A 221 6.72 -20.47 -12.72
CA GLU A 221 7.85 -19.93 -11.95
C GLU A 221 8.72 -18.94 -12.73
N ASN A 222 9.00 -19.23 -14.00
CA ASN A 222 9.85 -18.39 -14.85
C ASN A 222 9.18 -17.06 -15.16
N GLU A 223 7.88 -17.09 -15.47
CA GLU A 223 7.08 -15.89 -15.75
C GLU A 223 6.91 -15.03 -14.50
N LEU A 224 6.65 -15.66 -13.34
CA LEU A 224 6.59 -14.93 -12.07
C LEU A 224 7.93 -14.27 -11.77
N SER A 225 9.05 -14.95 -11.95
CA SER A 225 10.39 -14.38 -11.74
C SER A 225 10.67 -13.22 -12.70
N ALA A 226 10.29 -13.35 -13.97
CA ALA A 226 10.43 -12.31 -14.98
C ALA A 226 9.58 -11.06 -14.62
N PHE A 227 8.34 -11.26 -14.20
CA PHE A 227 7.47 -10.20 -13.70
C PHE A 227 8.11 -9.46 -12.50
N LEU A 228 8.59 -10.21 -11.51
CA LEU A 228 9.19 -9.62 -10.30
C LEU A 228 10.47 -8.82 -10.63
N ARG A 229 11.33 -9.31 -11.53
CA ARG A 229 12.52 -8.56 -11.98
C ARG A 229 12.13 -7.22 -12.63
N ALA A 230 11.14 -7.24 -13.50
CA ALA A 230 10.66 -6.03 -14.16
C ALA A 230 10.06 -5.02 -13.15
N ILE A 231 9.31 -5.49 -12.15
CA ILE A 231 8.76 -4.63 -11.09
C ILE A 231 9.87 -4.03 -10.21
N ILE A 232 10.90 -4.79 -9.85
CA ILE A 232 12.04 -4.25 -9.09
C ILE A 232 12.71 -3.11 -9.88
N ARG A 233 12.93 -3.28 -11.18
CA ARG A 233 13.49 -2.23 -12.07
C ARG A 233 12.60 -1.00 -12.10
N SER A 234 11.28 -1.19 -12.15
CA SER A 234 10.32 -0.08 -12.08
C SER A 234 10.43 0.68 -10.76
N PHE A 235 10.60 -0.02 -9.64
CA PHE A 235 10.78 0.61 -8.34
C PHE A 235 12.08 1.40 -8.27
N TRP A 236 13.17 0.90 -8.84
CA TRP A 236 14.42 1.66 -8.92
C TRP A 236 14.26 2.91 -9.79
N PHE A 237 13.58 2.79 -10.93
CA PHE A 237 13.25 3.93 -11.81
C PHE A 237 12.41 4.99 -11.07
N MET A 238 11.36 4.57 -10.37
CA MET A 238 10.47 5.47 -9.64
C MET A 238 11.14 6.19 -8.47
N ARG A 239 12.22 5.62 -7.92
CA ARG A 239 12.98 6.22 -6.83
C ARG A 239 14.02 7.24 -7.31
N ASP A 240 14.39 7.24 -8.57
CA ASP A 240 15.32 8.19 -9.12
C ASP A 240 14.64 9.57 -9.29
N PRO A 241 15.11 10.62 -8.59
CA PRO A 241 14.52 11.96 -8.70
C PRO A 241 14.55 12.53 -10.13
N ASP A 242 15.48 12.08 -10.97
CA ASP A 242 15.60 12.54 -12.36
C ASP A 242 14.36 12.13 -13.19
N HIS A 243 13.57 11.17 -12.73
CA HIS A 243 12.37 10.68 -13.40
C HIS A 243 11.04 11.29 -12.86
N PHE A 244 11.08 12.17 -11.86
CA PHE A 244 9.86 12.68 -11.23
C PHE A 244 8.94 13.46 -12.17
N GLU A 245 9.48 14.19 -13.14
CA GLU A 245 8.67 14.87 -14.15
C GLU A 245 7.95 13.86 -15.06
N TYR A 246 8.67 12.85 -15.54
CA TYR A 246 8.08 11.76 -16.31
C TYR A 246 6.98 11.04 -15.53
N LEU A 247 7.22 10.69 -14.27
CA LEU A 247 6.26 9.99 -13.42
C LEU A 247 5.00 10.84 -13.15
N SER A 248 5.16 12.15 -12.97
CA SER A 248 4.04 13.07 -12.80
C SER A 248 3.19 13.15 -14.07
N ASN A 249 3.82 13.21 -15.24
CA ASN A 249 3.10 13.23 -16.53
C ASN A 249 2.42 11.89 -16.79
N LEU A 250 3.06 10.76 -16.48
CA LEU A 250 2.46 9.43 -16.57
C LEU A 250 1.23 9.31 -15.67
N GLU A 251 1.32 9.78 -14.45
CA GLU A 251 0.21 9.78 -13.50
C GLU A 251 -0.97 10.61 -14.01
N LEU A 252 -0.74 11.82 -14.51
CA LEU A 252 -1.78 12.66 -15.10
C LEU A 252 -2.46 11.94 -16.26
N LYS A 253 -1.70 11.37 -17.19
CA LYS A 253 -2.22 10.60 -18.31
C LYS A 253 -3.09 9.41 -17.88
N LEU A 254 -2.66 8.68 -16.84
CA LEU A 254 -3.44 7.55 -16.31
C LEU A 254 -4.77 8.01 -15.67
N ARG A 255 -4.81 9.19 -15.08
CA ARG A 255 -6.01 9.79 -14.50
C ARG A 255 -7.02 10.19 -15.56
N GLU A 256 -6.57 10.79 -16.67
CA GLU A 256 -7.41 11.15 -17.82
C GLU A 256 -8.13 9.93 -18.41
N VAL A 257 -7.47 8.76 -18.42
CA VAL A 257 -8.03 7.51 -18.95
C VAL A 257 -9.01 6.86 -17.97
N SER A 258 -8.85 7.05 -16.68
CA SER A 258 -9.62 6.29 -15.66
C SER A 258 -11.05 6.78 -15.46
N HIS A 259 -11.44 7.94 -16.01
CA HIS A 259 -12.79 8.53 -15.90
C HIS A 259 -13.40 8.52 -14.49
N SER A 260 -12.57 8.60 -13.45
CA SER A 260 -13.09 8.58 -12.08
C SER A 260 -13.51 9.98 -11.67
N ASP A 261 -14.69 10.11 -11.07
CA ASP A 261 -15.17 11.34 -10.43
C ASP A 261 -14.24 11.84 -9.30
N GLU A 262 -13.24 11.06 -8.97
CA GLU A 262 -12.11 11.43 -8.08
C GLU A 262 -11.20 12.51 -8.69
N GLU A 263 -11.36 12.88 -9.98
CA GLU A 263 -10.58 13.94 -10.63
C GLU A 263 -10.52 15.23 -9.81
N ARG A 264 -11.62 15.58 -9.14
CA ARG A 264 -11.71 16.82 -8.35
C ARG A 264 -10.86 16.84 -7.10
N VAL A 265 -10.66 15.67 -6.51
CA VAL A 265 -9.87 15.49 -5.27
C VAL A 265 -8.39 15.38 -5.59
N VAL A 266 -8.09 14.84 -6.74
CA VAL A 266 -6.76 14.46 -7.15
C VAL A 266 -5.96 15.61 -7.77
N GLN A 267 -6.59 16.60 -8.40
CA GLN A 267 -5.93 17.83 -8.88
C GLN A 267 -5.23 18.63 -7.76
N LEU A 268 -5.54 18.33 -6.52
CA LEU A 268 -5.05 19.04 -5.36
C LEU A 268 -3.86 18.36 -4.66
N LEU A 269 -3.51 17.11 -5.03
CA LEU A 269 -2.37 16.41 -4.42
C LEU A 269 -1.09 16.77 -5.17
N SER A 270 -0.13 17.33 -4.46
CA SER A 270 1.23 17.54 -4.95
C SER A 270 1.86 16.18 -5.31
N SER A 271 1.92 15.86 -6.61
CA SER A 271 2.58 14.72 -7.23
C SER A 271 2.65 13.44 -6.38
N PRO A 272 1.58 12.60 -6.35
CA PRO A 272 1.60 11.31 -5.67
C PRO A 272 2.72 10.38 -6.15
N ALA A 273 3.11 10.43 -7.42
CA ALA A 273 4.23 9.67 -7.96
C ALA A 273 5.54 9.92 -7.22
N LYS A 274 5.76 11.16 -6.77
CA LYS A 274 6.92 11.55 -5.98
C LYS A 274 6.92 10.92 -4.59
N VAL A 275 5.75 10.81 -3.98
CA VAL A 275 5.55 10.19 -2.66
C VAL A 275 5.62 8.66 -2.77
N GLU A 276 5.02 8.08 -3.80
CA GLU A 276 5.01 6.63 -4.02
C GLU A 276 6.44 6.06 -4.11
N GLY A 277 7.35 6.72 -4.81
CA GLY A 277 8.74 6.26 -4.94
C GLY A 277 9.45 6.02 -3.60
N TRP A 278 9.08 6.73 -2.53
CA TRP A 278 9.73 6.60 -1.22
C TRP A 278 9.25 5.41 -0.41
N THR A 279 8.05 4.95 -0.66
CA THR A 279 7.39 3.88 0.08
C THR A 279 7.57 2.51 -0.56
N LEU A 280 8.19 2.45 -1.74
CA LEU A 280 8.44 1.20 -2.45
C LEU A 280 9.64 0.46 -1.86
N PRO A 281 9.58 -0.85 -1.63
CA PRO A 281 10.75 -1.64 -1.27
C PRO A 281 11.74 -1.68 -2.45
N ILE A 282 13.04 -1.67 -2.13
CA ILE A 282 14.08 -1.69 -3.17
C ILE A 282 14.31 -3.08 -3.75
N ASP A 283 13.92 -4.08 -3.00
CA ASP A 283 14.21 -5.51 -3.20
C ASP A 283 12.95 -6.38 -3.21
N LEU A 284 11.76 -5.78 -3.17
CA LEU A 284 10.48 -6.45 -2.97
C LEU A 284 10.43 -7.33 -1.69
N ALA A 285 11.32 -7.14 -0.74
CA ALA A 285 11.40 -7.98 0.45
C ALA A 285 10.11 -7.93 1.27
N VAL A 286 9.76 -9.07 1.86
CA VAL A 286 8.65 -9.21 2.79
C VAL A 286 9.18 -9.34 4.20
N SER A 287 8.91 -8.33 5.02
CA SER A 287 9.26 -8.34 6.44
C SER A 287 8.40 -9.35 7.20
N ARG A 288 9.01 -10.43 7.69
CA ARG A 288 8.31 -11.39 8.57
C ARG A 288 7.80 -10.74 9.84
N THR A 289 8.52 -9.75 10.34
CA THR A 289 8.10 -8.94 11.49
C THR A 289 6.81 -8.19 11.19
N ASP A 290 6.72 -7.53 10.03
CA ASP A 290 5.51 -6.80 9.63
C ASP A 290 4.29 -7.74 9.48
N VAL A 291 4.49 -8.93 8.92
CA VAL A 291 3.44 -9.96 8.81
C VAL A 291 3.01 -10.41 10.21
N THR A 292 3.96 -10.72 11.10
CA THR A 292 3.68 -11.13 12.48
C THR A 292 2.92 -10.05 13.25
N GLU A 293 3.37 -8.81 13.19
CA GLU A 293 2.70 -7.68 13.86
C GLU A 293 1.27 -7.50 13.32
N THR A 294 1.08 -7.67 12.00
CA THR A 294 -0.25 -7.60 11.38
C THR A 294 -1.16 -8.72 11.90
N VAL A 295 -0.67 -9.96 11.90
CA VAL A 295 -1.43 -11.12 12.42
C VAL A 295 -1.83 -10.89 13.87
N GLN A 296 -0.90 -10.44 14.72
CA GLN A 296 -1.18 -10.16 16.13
C GLN A 296 -2.26 -9.09 16.31
N GLU A 297 -2.21 -8.02 15.49
CA GLU A 297 -3.21 -6.97 15.51
C GLU A 297 -4.57 -7.49 15.05
N MET A 298 -4.63 -8.27 13.97
CA MET A 298 -5.87 -8.86 13.46
C MET A 298 -6.52 -9.80 14.48
N VAL A 299 -5.73 -10.59 15.22
CA VAL A 299 -6.24 -11.43 16.33
C VAL A 299 -6.81 -10.56 17.46
N ARG A 300 -6.08 -9.50 17.83
CA ARG A 300 -6.52 -8.57 18.87
C ARG A 300 -7.84 -7.87 18.51
N LEU A 301 -7.98 -7.48 17.23
CA LEU A 301 -9.20 -6.85 16.70
C LEU A 301 -10.31 -7.87 16.36
N LYS A 302 -10.10 -9.14 16.66
CA LYS A 302 -11.05 -10.25 16.40
C LYS A 302 -11.38 -10.42 14.90
N GLN A 303 -10.48 -10.04 14.02
CA GLN A 303 -10.55 -10.30 12.59
C GLN A 303 -10.02 -11.70 12.23
N LEU A 304 -9.19 -12.27 13.12
CA LEU A 304 -8.75 -13.66 13.10
C LEU A 304 -9.07 -14.32 14.45
N ASP A 305 -9.57 -15.54 14.42
CA ASP A 305 -9.85 -16.35 15.63
C ASP A 305 -8.56 -16.80 16.32
N ARG A 306 -7.50 -16.99 15.55
CA ARG A 306 -6.19 -17.45 16.02
C ARG A 306 -5.07 -16.92 15.11
N PRO A 307 -3.84 -16.81 15.63
CA PRO A 307 -2.71 -16.44 14.80
C PRO A 307 -2.43 -17.48 13.72
N ILE A 308 -1.94 -17.01 12.57
CA ILE A 308 -1.40 -17.82 11.48
C ILE A 308 0.12 -17.60 11.41
N ASP A 309 0.88 -18.66 11.09
CA ASP A 309 2.32 -18.54 10.90
C ASP A 309 2.61 -17.69 9.65
N PRO A 310 3.50 -16.69 9.71
CA PRO A 310 3.94 -15.96 8.54
C PRO A 310 4.41 -16.86 7.38
N GLU A 311 5.04 -17.99 7.69
CA GLU A 311 5.49 -18.95 6.68
C GLU A 311 4.34 -19.69 5.97
N ASP A 312 3.13 -19.69 6.53
CA ASP A 312 1.94 -20.18 5.84
C ASP A 312 1.34 -19.15 4.86
N VAL A 313 1.74 -17.88 4.98
CA VAL A 313 1.26 -16.78 4.14
C VAL A 313 2.25 -16.42 3.05
N VAL A 314 3.54 -16.43 3.35
CA VAL A 314 4.60 -15.84 2.51
C VAL A 314 5.30 -16.90 1.67
N ARG A 315 5.52 -16.57 0.39
CA ARG A 315 6.29 -17.36 -0.59
C ARG A 315 7.18 -16.42 -1.44
N ASP A 316 8.04 -15.64 -0.79
CA ASP A 316 8.84 -14.59 -1.43
C ASP A 316 10.23 -15.03 -1.94
N ALA A 317 10.53 -16.31 -1.92
CA ALA A 317 11.82 -16.83 -2.40
C ALA A 317 12.15 -16.38 -3.83
N ARG A 318 11.13 -16.24 -4.70
CA ARG A 318 11.30 -15.75 -6.06
C ARG A 318 11.61 -14.26 -6.13
N ALA A 319 11.03 -13.45 -5.28
CA ALA A 319 11.35 -12.03 -5.19
C ALA A 319 12.81 -11.82 -4.73
N ILE A 320 13.23 -12.58 -3.73
CA ILE A 320 14.61 -12.56 -3.23
C ILE A 320 15.59 -12.98 -4.34
N ALA A 321 15.31 -14.08 -5.04
CA ALA A 321 16.14 -14.54 -6.16
C ALA A 321 16.18 -13.53 -7.31
N ALA A 322 15.03 -12.96 -7.69
CA ALA A 322 14.92 -11.93 -8.72
C ALA A 322 15.78 -10.70 -8.38
N TYR A 323 15.72 -10.24 -7.13
CA TYR A 323 16.56 -9.12 -6.69
C TYR A 323 18.05 -9.43 -6.79
N HIS A 324 18.48 -10.59 -6.29
CA HIS A 324 19.90 -11.00 -6.35
C HIS A 324 20.38 -11.12 -7.80
N GLU A 325 19.56 -11.66 -8.68
CA GLU A 325 19.89 -11.79 -10.10
C GLU A 325 20.13 -10.43 -10.75
N ILE A 326 19.17 -9.49 -10.64
CA ILE A 326 19.30 -8.20 -11.33
C ILE A 326 20.27 -7.25 -10.64
N SER A 327 20.42 -7.31 -9.31
CA SER A 327 21.41 -6.50 -8.59
C SER A 327 22.86 -6.89 -8.88
N GLY A 328 23.08 -8.10 -9.40
CA GLY A 328 24.37 -8.57 -9.88
C GLY A 328 24.69 -8.19 -11.34
N ARG A 329 23.76 -7.60 -12.08
CA ARG A 329 23.95 -7.21 -13.48
C ARG A 329 24.66 -5.87 -13.57
N PRO A 330 25.88 -5.79 -14.18
CA PRO A 330 26.66 -4.54 -14.23
C PRO A 330 25.93 -3.35 -14.86
N GLU A 331 25.14 -3.60 -15.89
CA GLU A 331 24.37 -2.57 -16.60
C GLU A 331 23.25 -1.96 -15.76
N LEU A 332 22.78 -2.63 -14.72
CA LEU A 332 21.72 -2.18 -13.80
C LEU A 332 22.26 -1.53 -12.51
N LEU A 333 23.57 -1.65 -12.24
CA LEU A 333 24.17 -1.07 -11.03
C LEU A 333 23.95 0.44 -10.87
N PRO A 334 24.02 1.27 -11.93
CA PRO A 334 23.77 2.70 -11.80
C PRO A 334 22.35 3.00 -11.31
N ALA A 335 21.34 2.29 -11.81
CA ALA A 335 19.96 2.47 -11.40
C ALA A 335 19.75 2.04 -9.93
N LEU A 336 20.33 0.92 -9.53
CA LEU A 336 20.31 0.45 -8.14
C LEU A 336 20.98 1.47 -7.19
N GLN A 337 22.14 1.99 -7.55
CA GLN A 337 22.87 2.98 -6.74
C GLN A 337 22.06 4.27 -6.54
N LYS A 338 21.42 4.77 -7.60
CA LYS A 338 20.52 5.93 -7.53
C LYS A 338 19.32 5.66 -6.61
N ALA A 339 18.67 4.52 -6.77
CA ALA A 339 17.56 4.12 -5.93
C ALA A 339 17.96 4.00 -4.44
N GLN A 340 19.15 3.46 -4.15
CA GLN A 340 19.69 3.36 -2.79
C GLN A 340 20.06 4.73 -2.21
N ALA A 341 20.62 5.62 -3.02
CA ALA A 341 20.98 6.98 -2.59
C ALA A 341 19.74 7.79 -2.22
N ALA A 342 18.65 7.63 -2.97
CA ALA A 342 17.37 8.26 -2.66
C ALA A 342 16.84 7.85 -1.28
N VAL A 343 16.92 6.57 -0.90
CA VAL A 343 16.54 6.09 0.44
C VAL A 343 17.30 6.81 1.53
N ARG A 344 18.63 6.90 1.40
CA ARG A 344 19.50 7.56 2.41
C ARG A 344 19.18 9.05 2.55
N LYS A 345 18.89 9.73 1.44
CA LYS A 345 18.54 11.17 1.43
C LYS A 345 17.23 11.45 2.17
N TRP A 346 16.28 10.51 2.13
CA TRP A 346 14.97 10.66 2.73
C TRP A 346 14.89 10.11 4.16
N GLY A 347 15.99 9.51 4.67
CA GLY A 347 16.12 9.12 6.08
C GLY A 347 15.42 7.82 6.46
N PHE A 348 15.24 6.91 5.48
CA PHE A 348 14.75 5.54 5.71
C PHE A 348 15.90 4.54 5.82
#